data_c9ee4811a5fbe9f2b13c9f5671e8df0f
#
_entry.id   c9ee4811a5fbe9f2b13c9f5671e8df0f
#
_cell.length_a   1.000
_cell.length_b   1.000
_cell.length_c   1.000
_cell.angle_alpha   90.00
_cell.angle_beta   90.00
_cell.angle_gamma   90.00
#
_symmetry.space_group_name_H-M   'P 1'
#
loop_
_entity.id
_entity.type
_entity.pdbx_description
1 polymer ?
#
loop_
_entity_poly.entity_id
_entity_poly.type
_entity_poly.pdbx_seq_one_letter_code
_entity_poly.pdbx_strand_id
1 'polypeptide(L)'
;EKLDIVAYNNYPVWGGQKKPIPPCGIAFGLDYMRGLKRQNFWITEGIMGAQGHDITGYLPRPNQAKMWSYQGVARGAETFIYFRYRGATKGAEQFCYGVIDADNQKRRKFYEVQNFFRVAKENEKFLETSIESKIAMIYDYDSLASFRIQKQSILLDCHSEMKRIHKVFYEKNIMIDIIPHTMDIFKYEVVILPFMIIWKEKFVAKIKEFVNNGGKVVFTYRNAIKDIDNNLTLNEMLPVRYTDLTGVYIEETESLQEYDELPLKGIGEFEGVEGRAGIFRDMLVPTTAQTLMKYDDKFYNEFSAVTKNKVGAGEVYYIGCGLEDKLMTKVMEKVLEGTDIVEEITPEGVEVVERGNLENRVKIYINHNDYSVKVKDFELAPFECKVVK
;
A
#
# COMPACT_ATOMS: atom_id res chain seq x y z
N GLU A 1 -11.81 17.31 1.26
CA GLU A 1 -13.21 17.73 1.24
C GLU A 1 -13.47 18.92 0.30
N LYS A 2 -12.50 19.81 0.09
CA LYS A 2 -12.66 21.05 -0.69
C LYS A 2 -12.40 20.89 -2.19
N LEU A 3 -11.79 19.80 -2.63
CA LEU A 3 -11.55 19.50 -4.04
C LEU A 3 -12.59 18.53 -4.55
N ASP A 4 -13.05 18.73 -5.77
CA ASP A 4 -14.02 17.84 -6.42
C ASP A 4 -13.37 16.52 -6.81
N ILE A 5 -12.16 16.57 -7.37
CA ILE A 5 -11.44 15.43 -7.91
C ILE A 5 -10.01 15.41 -7.34
N VAL A 6 -9.53 14.19 -7.05
CA VAL A 6 -8.11 13.95 -6.74
C VAL A 6 -7.37 13.75 -8.05
N ALA A 7 -6.21 14.37 -8.19
CA ALA A 7 -5.35 14.22 -9.35
C ALA A 7 -3.91 13.87 -8.95
N TYR A 8 -3.21 13.15 -9.82
CA TYR A 8 -1.87 12.65 -9.57
C TYR A 8 -1.00 12.73 -10.83
N ASN A 9 0.25 13.14 -10.66
CA ASN A 9 1.27 13.08 -11.70
C ASN A 9 2.05 11.77 -11.58
N ASN A 10 1.88 10.86 -12.54
CA ASN A 10 2.47 9.53 -12.48
C ASN A 10 3.74 9.45 -13.34
N TYR A 11 4.87 9.64 -12.70
CA TYR A 11 6.19 9.48 -13.29
C TYR A 11 6.94 8.30 -12.67
N PRO A 12 6.77 7.08 -13.19
CA PRO A 12 7.49 5.90 -12.71
C PRO A 12 9.00 6.03 -12.78
N VAL A 13 9.50 6.93 -13.62
CA VAL A 13 10.91 7.27 -13.78
C VAL A 13 11.10 8.75 -14.13
N TRP A 14 12.15 9.34 -13.62
CA TRP A 14 12.53 10.72 -13.89
C TRP A 14 14.03 10.84 -14.14
N GLY A 15 14.48 11.99 -14.62
CA GLY A 15 15.90 12.30 -14.84
C GLY A 15 16.74 12.04 -13.59
N GLY A 16 17.88 11.39 -13.76
CA GLY A 16 18.77 10.98 -12.68
C GLY A 16 18.43 9.65 -12.00
N GLN A 17 17.22 9.12 -12.16
CA GLN A 17 16.89 7.78 -11.68
C GLN A 17 17.48 6.69 -12.57
N LYS A 18 18.12 5.68 -11.93
CA LYS A 18 18.77 4.57 -12.67
C LYS A 18 17.77 3.54 -13.18
N LYS A 19 16.66 3.37 -12.52
CA LYS A 19 15.59 2.41 -12.86
C LYS A 19 14.22 2.94 -12.43
N PRO A 20 13.15 2.43 -13.07
CA PRO A 20 11.78 2.78 -12.66
C PRO A 20 11.48 2.43 -11.21
N ILE A 21 10.51 3.15 -10.64
CA ILE A 21 9.88 2.79 -9.37
C ILE A 21 9.28 1.37 -9.52
N PRO A 22 9.46 0.48 -8.54
CA PRO A 22 8.85 -0.85 -8.59
C PRO A 22 7.33 -0.80 -8.76
N PRO A 23 6.71 -1.77 -9.46
CA PRO A 23 5.27 -1.77 -9.72
C PRO A 23 4.40 -1.63 -8.47
N CYS A 24 4.77 -2.29 -7.36
CA CYS A 24 4.09 -2.15 -6.06
C CYS A 24 4.18 -0.73 -5.48
N GLY A 25 5.27 -0.02 -5.72
CA GLY A 25 5.44 1.38 -5.30
C GLY A 25 4.56 2.35 -6.09
N ILE A 26 4.37 2.10 -7.39
CA ILE A 26 3.43 2.84 -8.24
C ILE A 26 2.00 2.54 -7.78
N ALA A 27 1.66 1.25 -7.57
CA ALA A 27 0.37 0.80 -7.09
C ALA A 27 -0.02 1.46 -5.76
N PHE A 28 0.93 1.56 -4.80
CA PHE A 28 0.72 2.26 -3.53
C PHE A 28 0.27 3.71 -3.73
N GLY A 29 0.94 4.45 -4.63
CA GLY A 29 0.58 5.84 -4.95
C GLY A 29 -0.82 5.96 -5.56
N LEU A 30 -1.16 5.06 -6.49
CA LEU A 30 -2.47 5.03 -7.14
C LEU A 30 -3.60 4.67 -6.17
N ASP A 31 -3.39 3.66 -5.31
CA ASP A 31 -4.34 3.25 -4.28
C ASP A 31 -4.54 4.35 -3.23
N TYR A 32 -3.47 5.10 -2.90
CA TYR A 32 -3.58 6.27 -2.04
C TYR A 32 -4.43 7.38 -2.67
N MET A 33 -4.22 7.70 -3.95
CA MET A 33 -5.05 8.71 -4.64
C MET A 33 -6.52 8.31 -4.68
N ARG A 34 -6.83 7.05 -5.01
CA ARG A 34 -8.19 6.53 -4.98
C ARG A 34 -8.79 6.60 -3.57
N GLY A 35 -8.03 6.20 -2.55
CA GLY A 35 -8.46 6.14 -1.16
C GLY A 35 -8.81 7.49 -0.55
N LEU A 36 -8.17 8.60 -0.99
CA LEU A 36 -8.41 9.95 -0.45
C LEU A 36 -9.88 10.38 -0.51
N LYS A 37 -10.64 9.93 -1.51
CA LYS A 37 -12.07 10.20 -1.66
C LYS A 37 -12.90 8.94 -1.86
N ARG A 38 -12.28 7.76 -1.93
CA ARG A 38 -12.91 6.47 -2.29
C ARG A 38 -13.69 6.55 -3.61
N GLN A 39 -13.08 7.20 -4.58
CA GLN A 39 -13.63 7.36 -5.93
C GLN A 39 -12.51 7.30 -6.96
N ASN A 40 -12.89 7.17 -8.23
CA ASN A 40 -11.95 7.29 -9.33
C ASN A 40 -11.23 8.65 -9.28
N PHE A 41 -10.02 8.71 -9.80
CA PHE A 41 -9.14 9.88 -9.76
C PHE A 41 -8.57 10.17 -11.16
N TRP A 42 -7.86 11.29 -11.30
CA TRP A 42 -7.24 11.66 -12.57
C TRP A 42 -5.73 11.49 -12.53
N ILE A 43 -5.15 10.99 -13.60
CA ILE A 43 -3.72 11.14 -13.89
C ILE A 43 -3.57 12.33 -14.82
N THR A 44 -3.13 13.45 -14.27
CA THR A 44 -3.00 14.72 -15.01
C THR A 44 -1.68 14.84 -15.75
N GLU A 45 -0.70 14.02 -15.38
CA GLU A 45 0.54 13.88 -16.14
C GLU A 45 1.02 12.44 -16.09
N GLY A 46 1.05 11.79 -17.25
CA GLY A 46 1.64 10.46 -17.44
C GLY A 46 2.81 10.50 -18.40
N ILE A 47 3.81 9.70 -18.12
CA ILE A 47 5.04 9.62 -18.92
C ILE A 47 4.81 8.88 -20.25
N MET A 48 5.44 9.34 -21.35
CA MET A 48 5.52 8.58 -22.59
C MET A 48 6.93 8.51 -23.19
N GLY A 49 7.70 9.56 -23.06
CA GLY A 49 9.11 9.61 -23.44
C GLY A 49 10.05 9.73 -22.25
N ALA A 50 11.35 9.81 -22.50
CA ALA A 50 12.29 10.18 -21.46
C ALA A 50 11.98 11.57 -20.92
N GLN A 51 12.09 11.75 -19.61
CA GLN A 51 11.78 12.99 -18.89
C GLN A 51 12.98 13.45 -18.07
N GLY A 52 13.12 14.75 -17.93
CA GLY A 52 14.13 15.37 -17.07
C GLY A 52 14.47 16.78 -17.52
N HIS A 53 14.79 17.64 -16.56
CA HIS A 53 15.16 19.04 -16.83
C HIS A 53 16.66 19.14 -17.15
N ASP A 54 17.52 18.82 -16.18
CA ASP A 54 18.97 18.90 -16.31
C ASP A 54 19.59 17.58 -16.81
N ILE A 55 19.00 16.46 -16.40
CA ILE A 55 19.46 15.12 -16.74
C ILE A 55 18.32 14.39 -17.45
N THR A 56 18.55 13.96 -18.69
CA THR A 56 17.58 13.12 -19.41
C THR A 56 17.47 11.77 -18.73
N GLY A 57 16.24 11.38 -18.40
CA GLY A 57 15.96 10.16 -17.68
C GLY A 57 15.96 8.91 -18.57
N TYR A 58 15.66 7.79 -17.92
CA TYR A 58 15.45 6.50 -18.55
C TYR A 58 14.36 6.59 -19.62
N LEU A 59 14.67 6.07 -20.81
CA LEU A 59 13.66 5.95 -21.87
C LEU A 59 12.79 4.71 -21.62
N PRO A 60 11.46 4.86 -21.47
CA PRO A 60 10.56 3.71 -21.37
C PRO A 60 10.74 2.74 -22.55
N ARG A 61 10.85 1.46 -22.24
CA ARG A 61 10.97 0.40 -23.25
C ARG A 61 9.68 0.28 -24.07
N PRO A 62 9.69 -0.39 -25.23
CA PRO A 62 8.47 -0.64 -25.98
C PRO A 62 7.37 -1.23 -25.08
N ASN A 63 6.16 -0.68 -25.15
CA ASN A 63 4.99 -0.94 -24.33
C ASN A 63 5.07 -0.53 -22.84
N GLN A 64 6.23 -0.24 -22.27
CA GLN A 64 6.39 0.00 -20.85
C GLN A 64 5.60 1.25 -20.36
N ALA A 65 5.66 2.35 -21.09
CA ALA A 65 4.87 3.55 -20.73
C ALA A 65 3.35 3.30 -20.90
N LYS A 66 2.98 2.56 -21.92
CA LYS A 66 1.59 2.09 -22.11
C LYS A 66 1.14 1.19 -20.97
N MET A 67 1.98 0.27 -20.51
CA MET A 67 1.72 -0.61 -19.36
C MET A 67 1.46 0.21 -18.08
N TRP A 68 2.27 1.25 -17.79
CA TRP A 68 2.00 2.13 -16.65
C TRP A 68 0.68 2.89 -16.76
N SER A 69 0.25 3.22 -18.00
CA SER A 69 -1.06 3.82 -18.23
C SER A 69 -2.18 2.82 -17.90
N TYR A 70 -2.04 1.56 -18.29
CA TYR A 70 -2.97 0.50 -17.92
C TYR A 70 -3.01 0.26 -16.41
N GLN A 71 -1.87 0.28 -15.70
CA GLN A 71 -1.83 0.16 -14.26
C GLN A 71 -2.61 1.31 -13.59
N GLY A 72 -2.46 2.55 -14.09
CA GLY A 72 -3.21 3.70 -13.61
C GLY A 72 -4.72 3.49 -13.73
N VAL A 73 -5.19 3.13 -14.93
CA VAL A 73 -6.61 2.92 -15.20
C VAL A 73 -7.14 1.68 -14.45
N ALA A 74 -6.39 0.60 -14.40
CA ALA A 74 -6.76 -0.59 -13.64
C ALA A 74 -7.02 -0.26 -12.17
N ARG A 75 -6.22 0.64 -11.57
CA ARG A 75 -6.33 1.05 -10.16
C ARG A 75 -7.21 2.28 -9.90
N GLY A 76 -8.00 2.71 -10.89
CA GLY A 76 -9.05 3.70 -10.70
C GLY A 76 -8.83 5.07 -11.33
N ALA A 77 -7.81 5.25 -12.15
CA ALA A 77 -7.75 6.47 -12.97
C ALA A 77 -8.82 6.44 -14.05
N GLU A 78 -9.74 7.42 -14.05
CA GLU A 78 -10.78 7.58 -15.05
C GLU A 78 -10.40 8.58 -16.16
N THR A 79 -9.39 9.42 -15.87
CA THR A 79 -8.81 10.37 -16.83
C THR A 79 -7.32 10.18 -16.87
N PHE A 80 -6.77 10.14 -18.08
CA PHE A 80 -5.34 10.00 -18.30
C PHE A 80 -4.84 11.04 -19.30
N ILE A 81 -3.95 11.93 -18.86
CA ILE A 81 -3.31 12.98 -19.67
C ILE A 81 -1.83 12.68 -19.76
N TYR A 82 -1.27 12.65 -20.96
CA TYR A 82 0.18 12.49 -21.13
C TYR A 82 0.88 13.84 -21.06
N PHE A 83 1.95 13.91 -20.31
CA PHE A 83 2.90 14.98 -20.39
C PHE A 83 4.08 14.54 -21.28
N ARG A 84 4.11 15.00 -22.52
CA ARG A 84 3.18 15.91 -23.19
C ARG A 84 2.88 15.36 -24.59
N TYR A 85 1.95 15.96 -25.33
CA TYR A 85 1.69 15.52 -26.70
C TYR A 85 2.92 15.73 -27.58
N ARG A 86 3.50 16.94 -27.60
CA ARG A 86 4.73 17.29 -28.33
C ARG A 86 5.71 17.99 -27.40
N GLY A 87 6.98 17.55 -27.41
CA GLY A 87 8.05 18.15 -26.61
C GLY A 87 8.20 19.66 -26.86
N ALA A 88 8.54 20.40 -25.80
CA ALA A 88 8.85 21.81 -25.91
C ALA A 88 10.16 22.01 -26.69
N THR A 89 10.25 23.09 -27.47
CA THR A 89 11.47 23.43 -28.22
C THR A 89 12.34 24.47 -27.52
N LYS A 90 11.89 24.97 -26.37
CA LYS A 90 12.56 26.01 -25.57
C LYS A 90 12.33 25.81 -24.08
N GLY A 91 13.22 26.32 -23.25
CA GLY A 91 13.09 26.34 -21.79
C GLY A 91 13.62 25.05 -21.14
N ALA A 92 13.42 24.95 -19.82
CA ALA A 92 13.94 23.84 -19.01
C ALA A 92 13.37 22.48 -19.38
N GLU A 93 12.19 22.45 -19.98
CA GLU A 93 11.47 21.20 -20.33
C GLU A 93 11.67 20.76 -21.79
N GLN A 94 12.62 21.32 -22.52
CA GLN A 94 12.88 20.95 -23.92
C GLN A 94 13.32 19.49 -24.07
N PHE A 95 13.85 18.87 -23.01
CA PHE A 95 14.23 17.44 -22.96
C PHE A 95 13.18 16.55 -22.28
N CYS A 96 11.98 17.09 -22.03
CA CYS A 96 10.82 16.28 -21.64
C CYS A 96 10.11 15.82 -22.92
N TYR A 97 10.46 14.62 -23.38
CA TYR A 97 9.96 14.08 -24.65
C TYR A 97 8.50 13.64 -24.54
N GLY A 98 7.68 14.05 -25.53
CA GLY A 98 6.25 13.77 -25.56
C GLY A 98 5.86 12.49 -26.29
N VAL A 99 4.57 12.42 -26.64
CA VAL A 99 3.99 11.38 -27.49
C VAL A 99 4.60 11.46 -28.90
N ILE A 100 4.77 12.68 -29.42
CA ILE A 100 5.58 12.98 -30.60
C ILE A 100 6.69 13.94 -30.22
N ASP A 101 7.75 13.94 -31.01
CA ASP A 101 8.91 14.81 -30.78
C ASP A 101 8.84 16.09 -31.65
N ALA A 102 9.86 16.93 -31.60
CA ALA A 102 9.88 18.23 -32.30
C ALA A 102 9.72 18.13 -33.83
N ASP A 103 10.06 16.99 -34.41
CA ASP A 103 9.92 16.71 -35.84
C ASP A 103 8.52 16.33 -36.30
N ASN A 104 7.53 16.27 -35.39
CA ASN A 104 6.13 15.89 -35.61
C ASN A 104 5.90 14.49 -36.21
N GLN A 105 6.89 13.59 -36.14
CA GLN A 105 6.73 12.27 -36.72
C GLN A 105 5.99 11.31 -35.76
N LYS A 106 4.99 10.62 -36.30
CA LYS A 106 4.29 9.54 -35.61
C LYS A 106 5.16 8.29 -35.59
N ARG A 107 5.65 7.92 -34.41
CA ARG A 107 6.49 6.74 -34.17
C ARG A 107 5.90 5.84 -33.10
N ARG A 108 6.65 4.88 -32.58
CA ARG A 108 6.26 3.90 -31.57
C ARG A 108 5.37 4.51 -30.46
N LYS A 109 5.80 5.57 -29.82
CA LYS A 109 5.08 6.24 -28.72
C LYS A 109 3.67 6.65 -29.10
N PHE A 110 3.50 7.24 -30.30
CA PHE A 110 2.21 7.66 -30.81
C PHE A 110 1.24 6.47 -30.98
N TYR A 111 1.72 5.37 -31.56
CA TYR A 111 0.90 4.19 -31.81
C TYR A 111 0.57 3.43 -30.52
N GLU A 112 1.46 3.42 -29.53
CA GLU A 112 1.19 2.89 -28.21
C GLU A 112 0.08 3.67 -27.50
N VAL A 113 0.11 5.00 -27.54
CA VAL A 113 -0.94 5.87 -26.96
C VAL A 113 -2.27 5.68 -27.71
N GLN A 114 -2.24 5.65 -29.05
CA GLN A 114 -3.45 5.41 -29.86
C GLN A 114 -4.10 4.05 -29.50
N ASN A 115 -3.29 3.00 -29.37
CA ASN A 115 -3.77 1.68 -28.95
C ASN A 115 -4.36 1.71 -27.54
N PHE A 116 -3.70 2.36 -26.59
CA PHE A 116 -4.18 2.49 -25.22
C PHE A 116 -5.57 3.13 -25.18
N PHE A 117 -5.75 4.29 -25.81
CA PHE A 117 -7.04 4.98 -25.79
C PHE A 117 -8.14 4.23 -26.57
N ARG A 118 -7.80 3.52 -27.65
CA ARG A 118 -8.76 2.67 -28.33
C ARG A 118 -9.30 1.57 -27.42
N VAL A 119 -8.41 0.82 -26.76
CA VAL A 119 -8.81 -0.27 -25.84
C VAL A 119 -9.54 0.28 -24.63
N ALA A 120 -9.09 1.42 -24.06
CA ALA A 120 -9.77 2.08 -22.95
C ALA A 120 -11.22 2.43 -23.33
N LYS A 121 -11.43 3.02 -24.49
CA LYS A 121 -12.76 3.37 -25.00
C LYS A 121 -13.65 2.14 -25.23
N GLU A 122 -13.11 1.07 -25.77
CA GLU A 122 -13.82 -0.20 -25.97
C GLU A 122 -14.28 -0.83 -24.64
N ASN A 123 -13.65 -0.48 -23.53
CA ASN A 123 -13.92 -0.99 -22.18
C ASN A 123 -14.42 0.10 -21.21
N GLU A 124 -14.80 1.28 -21.68
CA GLU A 124 -15.19 2.46 -20.91
C GLU A 124 -16.17 2.12 -19.77
N LYS A 125 -17.25 1.41 -20.09
CA LYS A 125 -18.28 1.01 -19.12
C LYS A 125 -17.76 0.21 -17.91
N PHE A 126 -16.61 -0.45 -18.01
CA PHE A 126 -15.98 -1.17 -16.90
C PHE A 126 -15.01 -0.26 -16.17
N LEU A 127 -14.30 0.60 -16.89
CA LEU A 127 -13.26 1.47 -16.35
C LEU A 127 -13.84 2.66 -15.57
N GLU A 128 -15.08 3.06 -15.85
CA GLU A 128 -15.79 4.10 -15.09
C GLU A 128 -16.35 3.62 -13.75
N THR A 129 -16.43 2.30 -13.54
CA THR A 129 -16.93 1.75 -12.27
C THR A 129 -15.96 2.02 -11.12
N SER A 130 -16.50 2.13 -9.91
CA SER A 130 -15.70 2.18 -8.68
C SER A 130 -14.96 0.85 -8.45
N ILE A 131 -13.83 0.93 -7.78
CA ILE A 131 -13.13 -0.25 -7.28
C ILE A 131 -13.62 -0.55 -5.87
N GLU A 132 -14.03 -1.78 -5.64
CA GLU A 132 -14.37 -2.26 -4.31
C GLU A 132 -13.12 -2.86 -3.64
N SER A 133 -12.85 -2.42 -2.41
CA SER A 133 -11.82 -2.97 -1.54
C SER A 133 -12.44 -3.36 -0.21
N LYS A 134 -12.03 -4.51 0.32
CA LYS A 134 -12.42 -5.01 1.64
C LYS A 134 -11.36 -4.72 2.71
N ILE A 135 -10.23 -4.14 2.32
CA ILE A 135 -9.13 -3.76 3.22
C ILE A 135 -8.93 -2.26 3.18
N ALA A 136 -8.78 -1.64 4.33
CA ALA A 136 -8.32 -0.26 4.46
C ALA A 136 -7.00 -0.20 5.23
N MET A 137 -6.08 0.64 4.77
CA MET A 137 -4.92 1.10 5.53
C MET A 137 -5.12 2.57 5.88
N ILE A 138 -4.99 2.92 7.14
CA ILE A 138 -5.17 4.30 7.58
C ILE A 138 -3.89 5.12 7.32
N TYR A 139 -4.04 6.23 6.62
CA TYR A 139 -3.02 7.24 6.45
C TYR A 139 -3.32 8.42 7.37
N ASP A 140 -2.62 8.51 8.49
CA ASP A 140 -2.79 9.60 9.44
C ASP A 140 -1.68 10.65 9.31
N TYR A 141 -2.01 11.77 8.69
CA TYR A 141 -1.05 12.84 8.42
C TYR A 141 -0.39 13.39 9.68
N ASP A 142 -1.15 13.57 10.77
CA ASP A 142 -0.66 14.14 12.02
C ASP A 142 0.37 13.20 12.68
N SER A 143 0.07 11.91 12.72
CA SER A 143 1.00 10.89 13.23
C SER A 143 2.29 10.84 12.41
N LEU A 144 2.20 10.87 11.07
CA LEU A 144 3.38 10.91 10.21
C LEU A 144 4.18 12.21 10.39
N ALA A 145 3.51 13.34 10.61
CA ALA A 145 4.16 14.62 10.94
C ALA A 145 4.87 14.55 12.30
N SER A 146 4.25 13.91 13.32
CA SER A 146 4.89 13.65 14.61
C SER A 146 6.22 12.93 14.48
N PHE A 147 6.28 11.87 13.65
CA PHE A 147 7.53 11.14 13.38
C PHE A 147 8.56 11.97 12.60
N ARG A 148 8.13 12.92 11.76
CA ARG A 148 9.06 13.85 11.10
C ARG A 148 9.68 14.85 12.08
N ILE A 149 8.91 15.31 13.08
CA ILE A 149 9.39 16.19 14.14
C ILE A 149 10.36 15.44 15.07
N GLN A 150 10.00 14.20 15.43
CA GLN A 150 10.78 13.37 16.33
C GLN A 150 10.77 11.92 15.83
N LYS A 151 11.79 11.56 15.06
CA LYS A 151 11.88 10.29 14.32
C LYS A 151 11.89 9.04 15.22
N GLN A 152 12.48 9.13 16.42
CA GLN A 152 12.58 8.10 17.45
C GLN A 152 13.43 6.87 17.07
N SER A 153 13.65 6.59 15.80
CA SER A 153 14.55 5.52 15.32
C SER A 153 15.25 5.96 14.04
N ILE A 154 16.54 5.63 13.93
CA ILE A 154 17.32 5.86 12.70
C ILE A 154 16.85 4.98 11.56
N LEU A 155 16.26 3.82 11.87
CA LEU A 155 15.79 2.82 10.90
C LEU A 155 14.37 3.11 10.40
N LEU A 156 13.58 3.95 11.11
CA LEU A 156 12.19 4.17 10.75
C LEU A 156 12.05 5.08 9.53
N ASP A 157 11.46 4.55 8.48
CA ASP A 157 10.83 5.27 7.40
C ASP A 157 9.37 4.81 7.27
N CYS A 158 8.44 5.62 7.80
CA CYS A 158 7.03 5.28 7.85
C CYS A 158 6.43 4.99 6.48
N HIS A 159 6.84 5.72 5.43
CA HIS A 159 6.34 5.48 4.08
C HIS A 159 6.85 4.16 3.50
N SER A 160 8.12 3.84 3.71
CA SER A 160 8.69 2.57 3.30
C SER A 160 8.02 1.39 4.00
N GLU A 161 7.76 1.50 5.30
CA GLU A 161 7.05 0.46 6.05
C GLU A 161 5.59 0.30 5.60
N MET A 162 4.87 1.40 5.36
CA MET A 162 3.52 1.34 4.78
C MET A 162 3.51 0.68 3.40
N LYS A 163 4.50 0.97 2.56
CA LYS A 163 4.66 0.29 1.26
C LYS A 163 4.96 -1.20 1.41
N ARG A 164 5.73 -1.60 2.42
CA ARG A 164 5.99 -3.02 2.71
C ARG A 164 4.71 -3.76 3.11
N ILE A 165 3.88 -3.16 3.95
CA ILE A 165 2.57 -3.72 4.31
C ILE A 165 1.67 -3.81 3.07
N HIS A 166 1.58 -2.74 2.29
CA HIS A 166 0.79 -2.72 1.04
C HIS A 166 1.26 -3.78 0.03
N LYS A 167 2.58 -3.98 -0.08
CA LYS A 167 3.20 -4.95 -0.99
C LYS A 167 2.68 -6.37 -0.78
N VAL A 168 2.41 -6.78 0.46
CA VAL A 168 1.85 -8.10 0.77
C VAL A 168 0.54 -8.34 0.03
N PHE A 169 -0.35 -7.35 0.02
CA PHE A 169 -1.64 -7.43 -0.66
C PHE A 169 -1.50 -7.26 -2.17
N TYR A 170 -0.60 -6.38 -2.61
CA TYR A 170 -0.28 -6.20 -4.02
C TYR A 170 0.19 -7.51 -4.68
N GLU A 171 1.10 -8.25 -4.05
CA GLU A 171 1.64 -9.53 -4.55
C GLU A 171 0.59 -10.65 -4.59
N LYS A 172 -0.49 -10.50 -3.83
CA LYS A 172 -1.66 -11.41 -3.84
C LYS A 172 -2.79 -10.93 -4.75
N ASN A 173 -2.59 -9.83 -5.48
CA ASN A 173 -3.61 -9.17 -6.30
C ASN A 173 -4.88 -8.78 -5.50
N ILE A 174 -4.71 -8.45 -4.22
CA ILE A 174 -5.77 -7.97 -3.33
C ILE A 174 -5.76 -6.44 -3.34
N MET A 175 -6.90 -5.84 -3.65
CA MET A 175 -7.05 -4.39 -3.62
C MET A 175 -7.13 -3.88 -2.18
N ILE A 176 -6.47 -2.77 -1.91
CA ILE A 176 -6.46 -2.08 -0.63
C ILE A 176 -6.72 -0.58 -0.82
N ASP A 177 -7.57 0.01 0.00
CA ASP A 177 -7.77 1.45 0.04
C ASP A 177 -6.86 2.08 1.10
N ILE A 178 -6.18 3.17 0.76
CA ILE A 178 -5.39 3.95 1.73
C ILE A 178 -6.17 5.22 2.03
N ILE A 179 -6.75 5.29 3.23
CA ILE A 179 -7.77 6.30 3.58
C ILE A 179 -7.38 7.11 4.83
N PRO A 180 -7.83 8.37 4.95
CA PRO A 180 -7.68 9.10 6.20
C PRO A 180 -8.61 8.54 7.30
N HIS A 181 -8.20 8.67 8.57
CA HIS A 181 -8.95 8.19 9.74
C HIS A 181 -10.36 8.79 9.86
N THR A 182 -10.63 9.91 9.19
CA THR A 182 -11.93 10.58 9.21
C THR A 182 -13.00 9.87 8.38
N MET A 183 -12.60 9.03 7.43
CA MET A 183 -13.54 8.28 6.60
C MET A 183 -14.27 7.18 7.36
N ASP A 184 -15.41 6.77 6.81
CA ASP A 184 -16.13 5.59 7.26
C ASP A 184 -15.35 4.32 6.96
N ILE A 185 -15.27 3.41 7.94
CA ILE A 185 -14.51 2.14 7.84
C ILE A 185 -15.42 0.90 7.85
N PHE A 186 -16.71 1.05 8.08
CA PHE A 186 -17.62 -0.08 8.31
C PHE A 186 -17.90 -0.94 7.07
N LYS A 187 -17.51 -0.49 5.88
CA LYS A 187 -17.59 -1.31 4.66
C LYS A 187 -16.43 -2.30 4.51
N TYR A 188 -15.35 -2.16 5.29
CA TYR A 188 -14.18 -3.03 5.20
C TYR A 188 -14.31 -4.23 6.13
N GLU A 189 -13.60 -5.29 5.83
CA GLU A 189 -13.43 -6.46 6.71
C GLU A 189 -12.15 -6.33 7.55
N VAL A 190 -11.12 -5.69 7.00
CA VAL A 190 -9.83 -5.49 7.67
C VAL A 190 -9.42 -4.01 7.63
N VAL A 191 -8.99 -3.49 8.77
CA VAL A 191 -8.43 -2.13 8.89
C VAL A 191 -7.03 -2.22 9.50
N ILE A 192 -6.05 -1.63 8.82
CA ILE A 192 -4.65 -1.60 9.25
C ILE A 192 -4.31 -0.19 9.72
N LEU A 193 -3.73 -0.09 10.90
CA LEU A 193 -3.34 1.16 11.57
C LEU A 193 -1.81 1.26 11.65
N PRO A 194 -1.12 1.67 10.58
CA PRO A 194 0.33 1.81 10.62
C PRO A 194 0.72 3.12 11.32
N PHE A 195 1.50 3.02 12.38
CA PHE A 195 2.18 4.16 13.03
C PHE A 195 1.25 5.30 13.45
N MET A 196 0.02 5.00 13.88
CA MET A 196 -0.89 6.01 14.41
C MET A 196 -0.50 6.41 15.83
N ILE A 197 0.64 7.11 15.97
CA ILE A 197 1.19 7.51 17.28
C ILE A 197 0.26 8.47 18.04
N ILE A 198 -0.51 9.29 17.32
CA ILE A 198 -1.51 10.21 17.90
C ILE A 198 -2.86 9.52 17.95
N TRP A 199 -3.36 9.27 19.15
CA TRP A 199 -4.71 8.76 19.30
C TRP A 199 -5.76 9.88 19.22
N LYS A 200 -6.96 9.54 18.75
CA LYS A 200 -8.06 10.49 18.53
C LYS A 200 -9.36 9.87 19.04
N GLU A 201 -10.01 10.49 20.01
CA GLU A 201 -11.16 9.95 20.75
C GLU A 201 -12.26 9.39 19.83
N LYS A 202 -12.68 10.18 18.83
CA LYS A 202 -13.71 9.73 17.88
C LYS A 202 -13.29 8.52 17.06
N PHE A 203 -12.00 8.42 16.75
CA PHE A 203 -11.47 7.29 15.99
C PHE A 203 -11.32 6.04 16.87
N VAL A 204 -10.95 6.21 18.15
CA VAL A 204 -10.94 5.13 19.14
C VAL A 204 -12.32 4.50 19.24
N ALA A 205 -13.38 5.30 19.41
CA ALA A 205 -14.74 4.81 19.46
C ALA A 205 -15.15 4.06 18.19
N LYS A 206 -14.80 4.62 17.01
CA LYS A 206 -15.06 4.01 15.70
C LYS A 206 -14.38 2.64 15.55
N ILE A 207 -13.12 2.52 15.94
CA ILE A 207 -12.37 1.24 15.89
C ILE A 207 -12.97 0.21 16.85
N LYS A 208 -13.32 0.60 18.08
CA LYS A 208 -13.96 -0.31 19.04
C LYS A 208 -15.32 -0.83 18.52
N GLU A 209 -16.14 0.03 17.94
CA GLU A 209 -17.39 -0.35 17.31
C GLU A 209 -17.16 -1.29 16.11
N PHE A 210 -16.22 -0.97 15.23
CA PHE A 210 -15.86 -1.78 14.08
C PHE A 210 -15.46 -3.21 14.46
N VAL A 211 -14.60 -3.36 15.48
CA VAL A 211 -14.18 -4.69 15.97
C VAL A 211 -15.34 -5.44 16.62
N ASN A 212 -16.13 -4.78 17.46
CA ASN A 212 -17.29 -5.43 18.10
C ASN A 212 -18.28 -5.99 17.07
N ASN A 213 -18.40 -5.35 15.91
CA ASN A 213 -19.26 -5.77 14.80
C ASN A 213 -18.62 -6.82 13.86
N GLY A 214 -17.45 -7.36 14.21
CA GLY A 214 -16.82 -8.44 13.46
C GLY A 214 -15.63 -8.03 12.60
N GLY A 215 -15.27 -6.74 12.56
CA GLY A 215 -14.12 -6.26 11.84
C GLY A 215 -12.79 -6.72 12.44
N LYS A 216 -11.77 -6.83 11.59
CA LYS A 216 -10.41 -7.14 12.03
C LYS A 216 -9.53 -5.91 11.96
N VAL A 217 -8.74 -5.68 13.00
CA VAL A 217 -7.84 -4.53 13.08
C VAL A 217 -6.40 -4.98 13.33
N VAL A 218 -5.47 -4.39 12.58
CA VAL A 218 -4.03 -4.62 12.76
C VAL A 218 -3.38 -3.33 13.25
N PHE A 219 -2.88 -3.34 14.47
CA PHE A 219 -2.01 -2.30 15.00
C PHE A 219 -0.55 -2.65 14.69
N THR A 220 0.24 -1.66 14.28
CA THR A 220 1.70 -1.81 14.26
C THR A 220 2.30 -1.19 15.53
N TYR A 221 3.60 -1.33 15.71
CA TYR A 221 4.33 -0.69 16.81
C TYR A 221 4.15 0.84 16.83
N ARG A 222 4.36 1.44 17.99
CA ARG A 222 4.26 2.89 18.25
C ARG A 222 2.87 3.49 18.00
N ASN A 223 1.82 2.70 18.14
CA ASN A 223 0.44 3.20 18.06
C ASN A 223 -0.04 3.79 19.39
N ALA A 224 -0.84 4.87 19.32
CA ALA A 224 -1.60 5.45 20.41
C ALA A 224 -0.74 5.78 21.66
N ILE A 225 0.24 6.64 21.51
CA ILE A 225 1.16 7.09 22.56
C ILE A 225 0.95 8.54 22.94
N LYS A 226 0.62 9.37 21.95
CA LYS A 226 0.51 10.81 22.08
C LYS A 226 -0.94 11.28 21.91
N ASP A 227 -1.25 12.37 22.58
CA ASP A 227 -2.50 13.10 22.40
C ASP A 227 -2.52 13.97 21.12
N ILE A 228 -3.62 14.69 20.92
CA ILE A 228 -3.81 15.56 19.74
C ILE A 228 -2.83 16.76 19.69
N ASP A 229 -2.29 17.15 20.83
CA ASP A 229 -1.31 18.22 20.96
C ASP A 229 0.13 17.72 20.80
N ASN A 230 0.30 16.45 20.41
CA ASN A 230 1.58 15.77 20.22
C ASN A 230 2.38 15.57 21.52
N ASN A 231 1.72 15.51 22.67
CA ASN A 231 2.32 15.23 23.97
C ASN A 231 2.11 13.75 24.35
N LEU A 232 3.02 13.22 25.18
CA LEU A 232 2.81 11.92 25.82
C LEU A 232 1.59 11.98 26.74
N THR A 233 0.73 10.98 26.65
CA THR A 233 -0.45 10.88 27.52
C THR A 233 -0.03 10.41 28.91
N LEU A 234 -0.42 11.16 29.95
CA LEU A 234 -0.09 10.85 31.32
C LEU A 234 -1.11 9.91 31.96
N ASN A 235 -0.66 9.06 32.90
CA ASN A 235 -1.48 8.20 33.73
C ASN A 235 -2.32 7.15 32.98
N GLU A 236 -1.93 6.80 31.75
CA GLU A 236 -2.57 5.75 30.98
C GLU A 236 -1.52 4.75 30.46
N MET A 237 -1.87 3.48 30.47
CA MET A 237 -1.03 2.43 29.89
C MET A 237 -1.10 2.50 28.35
N LEU A 238 0.03 2.12 27.74
CA LEU A 238 0.14 2.04 26.27
C LEU A 238 -0.40 0.68 25.76
N PRO A 239 -1.03 0.63 24.60
CA PRO A 239 -1.46 1.74 23.76
C PRO A 239 -2.67 2.48 24.36
N VAL A 240 -2.56 3.79 24.47
CA VAL A 240 -3.57 4.65 25.14
C VAL A 240 -4.97 4.40 24.54
N ARG A 241 -5.98 4.21 25.40
CA ARG A 241 -7.39 3.95 25.04
C ARG A 241 -7.65 2.63 24.29
N TYR A 242 -6.61 1.83 24.02
CA TYR A 242 -6.75 0.59 23.25
C TYR A 242 -6.32 -0.67 24.00
N THR A 243 -5.84 -0.56 25.26
CA THR A 243 -5.37 -1.73 26.04
C THR A 243 -6.41 -2.83 26.19
N ASP A 244 -7.68 -2.45 26.39
CA ASP A 244 -8.84 -3.34 26.46
C ASP A 244 -9.14 -4.03 25.10
N LEU A 245 -8.96 -3.30 24.00
CA LEU A 245 -9.19 -3.79 22.66
C LEU A 245 -8.05 -4.68 22.16
N THR A 246 -6.82 -4.23 22.34
CA THR A 246 -5.62 -4.99 21.93
C THR A 246 -5.34 -6.18 22.82
N GLY A 247 -5.83 -6.16 24.06
CA GLY A 247 -5.59 -7.19 25.05
C GLY A 247 -4.13 -7.27 25.52
N VAL A 248 -3.39 -6.18 25.36
CA VAL A 248 -2.01 -6.04 25.80
C VAL A 248 -1.76 -4.68 26.41
N TYR A 249 -0.73 -4.56 27.22
CA TYR A 249 -0.06 -3.29 27.49
C TYR A 249 1.42 -3.39 27.10
N ILE A 250 2.04 -2.23 26.88
CA ILE A 250 3.46 -2.14 26.52
C ILE A 250 4.24 -1.82 27.79
N GLU A 251 5.10 -2.73 28.21
CA GLU A 251 5.94 -2.55 29.41
C GLU A 251 7.06 -1.56 29.14
N GLU A 252 7.87 -1.82 28.11
CA GLU A 252 8.97 -0.98 27.69
C GLU A 252 9.05 -0.92 26.16
N THR A 253 9.81 0.04 25.66
CA THR A 253 10.07 0.20 24.22
C THR A 253 11.52 0.56 24.00
N GLU A 254 12.13 -0.03 22.98
CA GLU A 254 13.43 0.42 22.48
C GLU A 254 13.42 0.59 20.96
N SER A 255 14.30 1.45 20.46
CA SER A 255 14.66 1.55 19.05
C SER A 255 15.86 0.66 18.78
N LEU A 256 15.69 -0.29 17.86
CA LEU A 256 16.78 -1.18 17.44
C LEU A 256 17.79 -0.42 16.56
N GLN A 257 19.02 -0.90 16.54
CA GLN A 257 20.11 -0.37 15.73
C GLN A 257 20.35 -1.26 14.49
N GLU A 258 21.07 -0.78 13.49
CA GLU A 258 21.33 -1.54 12.27
C GLU A 258 22.05 -2.88 12.49
N TYR A 259 22.83 -2.96 13.53
CA TYR A 259 23.60 -4.18 13.91
C TYR A 259 22.81 -5.11 14.84
N ASP A 260 21.60 -4.73 15.27
CA ASP A 260 20.80 -5.58 16.16
C ASP A 260 20.17 -6.72 15.35
N GLU A 261 20.50 -7.93 15.73
CA GLU A 261 19.81 -9.13 15.28
C GLU A 261 18.83 -9.56 16.36
N LEU A 262 17.55 -9.33 16.15
CA LEU A 262 16.50 -9.71 17.09
C LEU A 262 15.65 -10.84 16.50
N PRO A 263 15.98 -12.10 16.82
CA PRO A 263 15.19 -13.22 16.35
C PRO A 263 13.82 -13.26 17.02
N LEU A 264 12.85 -13.76 16.26
CA LEU A 264 11.49 -14.02 16.69
C LEU A 264 11.18 -15.48 16.56
N LYS A 265 10.40 -16.00 17.52
CA LYS A 265 9.90 -17.38 17.43
C LYS A 265 8.38 -17.44 17.63
N GLY A 266 7.74 -18.26 16.82
CA GLY A 266 6.32 -18.50 16.87
C GLY A 266 5.88 -19.32 18.08
N ILE A 267 4.66 -19.03 18.54
CA ILE A 267 4.01 -19.71 19.67
C ILE A 267 2.59 -20.10 19.25
N GLY A 268 2.12 -21.27 19.71
CA GLY A 268 0.74 -21.70 19.49
C GLY A 268 0.42 -21.86 17.99
N GLU A 269 -0.47 -21.03 17.47
CA GLU A 269 -0.85 -21.07 16.04
C GLU A 269 0.33 -20.78 15.08
N PHE A 270 1.42 -20.19 15.60
CA PHE A 270 2.65 -19.90 14.85
C PHE A 270 3.82 -20.80 15.25
N GLU A 271 3.57 -21.91 15.96
CA GLU A 271 4.65 -22.86 16.34
C GLU A 271 5.47 -23.28 15.11
N GLY A 272 6.80 -23.25 15.24
CA GLY A 272 7.74 -23.52 14.15
C GLY A 272 7.96 -22.39 13.16
N VAL A 273 7.28 -21.23 13.31
CA VAL A 273 7.56 -20.03 12.53
C VAL A 273 8.69 -19.25 13.19
N GLU A 274 9.73 -18.95 12.46
CA GLU A 274 10.87 -18.16 12.89
C GLU A 274 11.11 -16.98 11.97
N GLY A 275 11.84 -15.96 12.44
CA GLY A 275 12.23 -14.81 11.64
C GLY A 275 12.86 -13.71 12.49
N ARG A 276 12.87 -12.47 12.00
CA ARG A 276 13.56 -11.36 12.65
C ARG A 276 12.67 -10.12 12.79
N ALA A 277 12.92 -9.42 13.91
CA ALA A 277 12.40 -8.07 14.15
C ALA A 277 13.46 -7.01 13.80
N GLY A 278 12.98 -5.82 13.42
CA GLY A 278 13.79 -4.63 13.22
C GLY A 278 13.07 -3.37 13.68
N ILE A 279 13.73 -2.23 13.57
CA ILE A 279 13.23 -0.87 13.77
C ILE A 279 12.89 -0.58 15.25
N PHE A 280 11.88 -1.21 15.80
CA PHE A 280 11.45 -1.08 17.19
C PHE A 280 11.17 -2.43 17.82
N ARG A 281 11.25 -2.45 19.15
CA ARG A 281 10.75 -3.51 20.01
C ARG A 281 9.84 -2.86 21.06
N ASP A 282 8.51 -2.93 20.87
CA ASP A 282 7.52 -2.71 21.91
C ASP A 282 7.35 -4.02 22.66
N MET A 283 7.62 -4.05 23.96
CA MET A 283 7.55 -5.24 24.81
C MET A 283 6.12 -5.46 25.27
N LEU A 284 5.40 -6.32 24.54
CA LEU A 284 3.97 -6.56 24.76
C LEU A 284 3.77 -7.55 25.91
N VAL A 285 2.95 -7.15 26.89
CA VAL A 285 2.47 -8.01 27.97
C VAL A 285 0.98 -8.33 27.73
N PRO A 286 0.67 -9.58 27.36
CA PRO A 286 -0.72 -9.98 27.13
C PRO A 286 -1.55 -9.96 28.44
N THR A 287 -2.77 -9.42 28.35
CA THR A 287 -3.80 -9.51 29.41
C THR A 287 -4.92 -10.46 29.00
N THR A 288 -5.49 -10.25 27.82
CA THR A 288 -6.51 -11.12 27.20
C THR A 288 -6.09 -11.64 25.84
N ALA A 289 -5.05 -11.05 25.23
CA ALA A 289 -4.56 -11.47 23.93
C ALA A 289 -3.76 -12.78 23.99
N GLN A 290 -3.83 -13.54 22.91
CA GLN A 290 -2.99 -14.70 22.66
C GLN A 290 -1.69 -14.25 22.00
N THR A 291 -0.55 -14.76 22.49
CA THR A 291 0.75 -14.58 21.85
C THR A 291 0.84 -15.43 20.58
N LEU A 292 1.20 -14.80 19.49
CA LEU A 292 1.54 -15.49 18.23
C LEU A 292 3.05 -15.61 18.06
N MET A 293 3.80 -14.58 18.43
CA MET A 293 5.28 -14.60 18.39
C MET A 293 5.87 -13.92 19.61
N LYS A 294 7.03 -14.40 20.02
CA LYS A 294 7.86 -13.83 21.10
C LYS A 294 9.20 -13.36 20.56
N TYR A 295 9.82 -12.45 21.30
CA TYR A 295 11.24 -12.15 21.12
C TYR A 295 12.07 -13.34 21.59
N ASP A 296 12.98 -13.87 20.77
CA ASP A 296 13.91 -14.92 21.16
C ASP A 296 15.24 -14.28 21.63
N ASP A 297 15.16 -13.65 22.80
CA ASP A 297 16.18 -12.80 23.37
C ASP A 297 16.56 -13.29 24.79
N LYS A 298 17.80 -13.09 25.16
CA LYS A 298 18.30 -13.54 26.48
C LYS A 298 17.60 -12.88 27.68
N PHE A 299 17.22 -11.59 27.52
CA PHE A 299 16.67 -10.77 28.60
C PHE A 299 15.17 -10.54 28.49
N TYR A 300 14.60 -10.62 27.26
CA TYR A 300 13.24 -10.17 26.93
C TYR A 300 12.38 -11.26 26.29
N ASN A 301 12.76 -12.55 26.49
CA ASN A 301 12.02 -13.69 25.93
C ASN A 301 10.63 -13.92 26.54
N GLU A 302 10.30 -13.25 27.63
CA GLU A 302 8.99 -13.26 28.26
C GLU A 302 7.97 -12.40 27.49
N PHE A 303 8.44 -11.37 26.75
CA PHE A 303 7.57 -10.45 26.06
C PHE A 303 7.13 -10.97 24.70
N SER A 304 5.88 -10.61 24.36
CA SER A 304 5.32 -10.92 23.06
C SER A 304 5.73 -9.86 22.03
N ALA A 305 5.98 -10.31 20.79
CA ALA A 305 6.26 -9.46 19.64
C ALA A 305 5.03 -9.28 18.75
N VAL A 306 4.21 -10.32 18.62
CA VAL A 306 2.94 -10.29 17.86
C VAL A 306 1.87 -11.00 18.69
N THR A 307 0.72 -10.35 18.79
CA THR A 307 -0.42 -10.89 19.54
C THR A 307 -1.72 -10.83 18.72
N LYS A 308 -2.67 -11.66 19.11
CA LYS A 308 -4.04 -11.69 18.58
C LYS A 308 -5.03 -11.65 19.77
N ASN A 309 -5.99 -10.75 19.73
CA ASN A 309 -7.06 -10.66 20.70
C ASN A 309 -8.44 -10.83 20.03
N LYS A 310 -9.34 -11.55 20.67
CA LYS A 310 -10.72 -11.68 20.22
C LYS A 310 -11.62 -10.77 21.05
N VAL A 311 -12.31 -9.84 20.38
CA VAL A 311 -13.19 -8.86 21.06
C VAL A 311 -14.53 -8.82 20.34
N GLY A 312 -15.62 -9.11 21.05
CA GLY A 312 -16.93 -9.21 20.43
C GLY A 312 -16.94 -10.26 19.32
N ALA A 313 -17.36 -9.89 18.14
CA ALA A 313 -17.33 -10.75 16.94
C ALA A 313 -16.03 -10.63 16.13
N GLY A 314 -15.16 -9.64 16.43
CA GLY A 314 -13.97 -9.33 15.66
C GLY A 314 -12.64 -9.78 16.28
N GLU A 315 -11.56 -9.41 15.63
CA GLU A 315 -10.18 -9.75 16.03
C GLU A 315 -9.26 -8.54 15.93
N VAL A 316 -8.32 -8.45 16.85
CA VAL A 316 -7.30 -7.41 16.89
C VAL A 316 -5.92 -8.03 16.92
N TYR A 317 -5.06 -7.61 16.03
CA TYR A 317 -3.67 -8.00 15.97
C TYR A 317 -2.81 -6.81 16.39
N TYR A 318 -1.79 -7.06 17.20
CA TYR A 318 -0.77 -6.05 17.52
C TYR A 318 0.61 -6.58 17.12
N ILE A 319 1.30 -5.82 16.27
CA ILE A 319 2.65 -6.09 15.79
C ILE A 319 3.59 -5.10 16.48
N GLY A 320 4.34 -5.56 17.49
CA GLY A 320 5.19 -4.73 18.35
C GLY A 320 6.56 -4.37 17.77
N CYS A 321 6.86 -4.77 16.52
CA CYS A 321 8.18 -4.55 15.91
C CYS A 321 8.08 -4.46 14.38
N GLY A 322 9.12 -3.98 13.72
CA GLY A 322 9.28 -4.12 12.27
C GLY A 322 9.54 -5.58 11.93
N LEU A 323 8.60 -6.24 11.27
CA LEU A 323 8.76 -7.62 10.82
C LEU A 323 9.54 -7.69 9.51
N GLU A 324 10.38 -8.69 9.32
CA GLU A 324 10.91 -9.01 7.99
C GLU A 324 9.78 -9.40 7.01
N ASP A 325 10.03 -9.27 5.69
CA ASP A 325 8.97 -9.41 4.67
C ASP A 325 8.20 -10.72 4.75
N LYS A 326 8.90 -11.85 4.96
CA LYS A 326 8.27 -13.18 5.07
C LYS A 326 7.33 -13.28 6.28
N LEU A 327 7.73 -12.73 7.42
CA LEU A 327 6.89 -12.72 8.62
C LEU A 327 5.71 -11.76 8.47
N MET A 328 5.92 -10.58 7.86
CA MET A 328 4.82 -9.67 7.56
C MET A 328 3.77 -10.36 6.69
N THR A 329 4.19 -11.05 5.64
CA THR A 329 3.29 -11.84 4.79
C THR A 329 2.54 -12.88 5.61
N LYS A 330 3.23 -13.65 6.44
CA LYS A 330 2.63 -14.69 7.28
C LYS A 330 1.58 -14.15 8.27
N VAL A 331 1.87 -13.02 8.90
CA VAL A 331 0.92 -12.36 9.82
C VAL A 331 -0.28 -11.83 9.05
N MET A 332 -0.10 -11.22 7.88
CA MET A 332 -1.23 -10.73 7.07
C MET A 332 -2.08 -11.87 6.51
N GLU A 333 -1.49 -13.00 6.13
CA GLU A 333 -2.23 -14.21 5.77
C GLU A 333 -3.12 -14.68 6.93
N LYS A 334 -2.60 -14.67 8.15
CA LYS A 334 -3.39 -15.00 9.35
C LYS A 334 -4.54 -14.03 9.59
N VAL A 335 -4.33 -12.74 9.35
CA VAL A 335 -5.38 -11.72 9.43
C VAL A 335 -6.50 -12.00 8.41
N LEU A 336 -6.15 -12.46 7.21
CA LEU A 336 -7.12 -12.76 6.15
C LEU A 336 -7.92 -14.04 6.38
N GLU A 337 -7.49 -14.95 7.26
CA GLU A 337 -8.23 -16.17 7.56
C GLU A 337 -9.67 -15.87 8.02
N GLY A 338 -10.66 -16.52 7.43
CA GLY A 338 -12.07 -16.34 7.76
C GLY A 338 -12.69 -15.02 7.28
N THR A 339 -12.02 -14.30 6.39
CA THR A 339 -12.61 -13.18 5.62
C THR A 339 -13.08 -13.69 4.26
N ASP A 340 -13.92 -12.90 3.58
CA ASP A 340 -14.32 -13.16 2.19
C ASP A 340 -13.33 -12.57 1.16
N ILE A 341 -12.11 -12.26 1.59
CA ILE A 341 -11.06 -11.70 0.74
C ILE A 341 -10.31 -12.83 0.06
N VAL A 342 -10.35 -12.84 -1.27
CA VAL A 342 -9.74 -13.89 -2.09
C VAL A 342 -8.54 -13.33 -2.83
N GLU A 343 -7.40 -14.03 -2.74
CA GLU A 343 -6.23 -13.74 -3.56
C GLU A 343 -6.39 -14.31 -4.99
N GLU A 344 -5.81 -13.65 -5.98
CA GLU A 344 -5.66 -14.20 -7.31
C GLU A 344 -4.20 -14.52 -7.60
N ILE A 345 -3.89 -15.81 -7.69
CA ILE A 345 -2.52 -16.28 -7.93
C ILE A 345 -2.14 -16.03 -9.38
N THR A 346 -1.06 -15.30 -9.59
CA THR A 346 -0.46 -15.01 -10.88
C THR A 346 1.04 -15.34 -10.86
N PRO A 347 1.67 -15.56 -12.01
CA PRO A 347 3.13 -15.63 -12.09
C PRO A 347 3.79 -14.35 -11.56
N GLU A 348 5.03 -14.47 -11.10
CA GLU A 348 5.80 -13.34 -10.60
C GLU A 348 5.85 -12.17 -11.60
N GLY A 349 5.63 -10.96 -11.13
CA GLY A 349 5.61 -9.76 -11.95
C GLY A 349 4.36 -9.57 -12.81
N VAL A 350 3.34 -10.40 -12.65
CA VAL A 350 2.03 -10.21 -13.30
C VAL A 350 1.03 -9.71 -12.27
N GLU A 351 0.51 -8.52 -12.50
CA GLU A 351 -0.58 -7.92 -11.75
C GLU A 351 -1.90 -8.21 -12.44
N VAL A 352 -2.96 -8.47 -11.66
CA VAL A 352 -4.33 -8.53 -12.18
C VAL A 352 -5.26 -7.69 -11.32
N VAL A 353 -6.09 -6.90 -11.98
CA VAL A 353 -7.11 -6.07 -11.33
C VAL A 353 -8.46 -6.33 -11.99
N GLU A 354 -9.46 -6.56 -11.17
CA GLU A 354 -10.84 -6.70 -11.62
C GLU A 354 -11.54 -5.33 -11.63
N ARG A 355 -12.24 -5.01 -12.73
CA ARG A 355 -13.06 -3.81 -12.90
C ARG A 355 -14.45 -4.21 -13.37
N GLY A 356 -15.45 -3.44 -12.98
CA GLY A 356 -16.83 -3.71 -13.33
C GLY A 356 -17.75 -3.80 -12.12
N ASN A 357 -18.91 -4.39 -12.28
CA ASN A 357 -19.90 -4.62 -11.25
C ASN A 357 -20.27 -6.13 -11.20
N LEU A 358 -21.18 -6.51 -10.31
CA LEU A 358 -21.56 -7.91 -10.11
C LEU A 358 -22.02 -8.64 -11.39
N GLU A 359 -22.61 -7.95 -12.36
CA GLU A 359 -23.15 -8.55 -13.57
C GLU A 359 -22.17 -8.55 -14.75
N ASN A 360 -21.27 -7.55 -14.77
CA ASN A 360 -20.34 -7.34 -15.88
C ASN A 360 -18.97 -6.95 -15.35
N ARG A 361 -17.99 -7.84 -15.49
CA ARG A 361 -16.62 -7.65 -15.02
C ARG A 361 -15.61 -7.88 -16.12
N VAL A 362 -14.47 -7.23 -16.00
CA VAL A 362 -13.27 -7.51 -16.78
C VAL A 362 -12.07 -7.65 -15.86
N LYS A 363 -11.14 -8.50 -16.22
CA LYS A 363 -9.83 -8.60 -15.58
C LYS A 363 -8.79 -7.96 -16.48
N ILE A 364 -8.01 -7.07 -15.91
CA ILE A 364 -6.88 -6.41 -16.56
C ILE A 364 -5.62 -7.07 -16.07
N TYR A 365 -4.99 -7.87 -16.93
CA TYR A 365 -3.71 -8.52 -16.67
C TYR A 365 -2.58 -7.61 -17.17
N ILE A 366 -1.56 -7.42 -16.35
CA ILE A 366 -0.44 -6.50 -16.60
C ILE A 366 0.86 -7.27 -16.36
N ASN A 367 1.65 -7.48 -17.41
CA ASN A 367 2.98 -8.03 -17.28
C ASN A 367 3.99 -6.90 -17.05
N HIS A 368 4.54 -6.82 -15.85
CA HIS A 368 5.58 -5.85 -15.50
C HIS A 368 7.00 -6.31 -15.87
N ASN A 369 7.16 -7.54 -16.36
CA ASN A 369 8.44 -8.10 -16.73
C ASN A 369 8.88 -7.65 -18.13
N ASP A 370 10.16 -7.66 -18.37
CA ASP A 370 10.80 -7.43 -19.68
C ASP A 370 10.96 -8.71 -20.52
N TYR A 371 10.25 -9.79 -20.09
CA TYR A 371 10.14 -11.07 -20.77
C TYR A 371 8.69 -11.53 -20.84
N SER A 372 8.41 -12.49 -21.75
CA SER A 372 7.07 -13.08 -21.89
C SER A 372 6.73 -13.97 -20.71
N VAL A 373 5.47 -13.94 -20.28
CA VAL A 373 4.96 -14.75 -19.17
C VAL A 373 3.67 -15.45 -19.58
N LYS A 374 3.58 -16.76 -19.33
CA LYS A 374 2.35 -17.53 -19.53
C LYS A 374 1.40 -17.32 -18.36
N VAL A 375 0.17 -16.91 -18.65
CA VAL A 375 -0.90 -16.69 -17.66
C VAL A 375 -2.11 -17.51 -18.07
N LYS A 376 -2.43 -18.57 -17.31
CA LYS A 376 -3.55 -19.46 -17.65
C LYS A 376 -3.44 -19.98 -19.11
N ASP A 377 -4.39 -19.61 -19.97
CA ASP A 377 -4.50 -20.07 -21.35
C ASP A 377 -3.87 -19.12 -22.38
N PHE A 378 -3.21 -18.05 -21.95
CA PHE A 378 -2.59 -17.07 -22.84
C PHE A 378 -1.19 -16.66 -22.36
N GLU A 379 -0.44 -16.04 -23.25
CA GLU A 379 0.87 -15.45 -22.98
C GLU A 379 0.77 -13.95 -23.05
N LEU A 380 1.48 -13.26 -22.17
CA LEU A 380 1.71 -11.83 -22.20
C LEU A 380 3.15 -11.57 -22.62
N ALA A 381 3.33 -10.81 -23.68
CA ALA A 381 4.64 -10.32 -24.12
C ALA A 381 5.24 -9.34 -23.08
N PRO A 382 6.53 -8.96 -23.19
CA PRO A 382 7.13 -7.96 -22.32
C PRO A 382 6.30 -6.67 -22.25
N PHE A 383 5.98 -6.24 -21.02
CA PHE A 383 5.17 -5.04 -20.73
C PHE A 383 3.79 -5.01 -21.41
N GLU A 384 3.25 -6.17 -21.73
CA GLU A 384 1.91 -6.27 -22.32
C GLU A 384 0.82 -6.22 -21.25
N CYS A 385 -0.30 -5.60 -21.64
CA CYS A 385 -1.53 -5.57 -20.86
C CYS A 385 -2.68 -6.14 -21.69
N LYS A 386 -3.52 -6.96 -21.05
CA LYS A 386 -4.65 -7.62 -21.68
C LYS A 386 -5.91 -7.46 -20.85
N VAL A 387 -6.98 -6.99 -21.47
CA VAL A 387 -8.32 -6.94 -20.87
C VAL A 387 -9.07 -8.20 -21.27
N VAL A 388 -9.50 -8.96 -20.28
CA VAL A 388 -10.23 -10.22 -20.45
C VAL A 388 -11.62 -10.09 -19.84
N LYS A 389 -12.66 -10.44 -20.62
CA LYS A 389 -14.07 -10.44 -20.18
C LYS A 389 -14.45 -11.79 -19.59
#